data_a63c46f5d83b96fc16b2450637646aa1
#
_entry.id   a63c46f5d83b96fc16b2450637646aa1
#
_cell.length_a   1.000
_cell.length_b   1.000
_cell.length_c   1.000
_cell.angle_alpha   90.00
_cell.angle_beta   90.00
_cell.angle_gamma   90.00
#
_symmetry.space_group_name_H-M   'P 1'
#
loop_
_entity.id
_entity.type
_entity.pdbx_description
1 polymer ?
#
loop_
_entity_poly.entity_id
_entity_poly.type
_entity_poly.pdbx_seq_one_letter_code
_entity_poly.pdbx_strand_id
1 'polypeptide(L)'
;MTATTTTQSERLAELADLTPLIETTTSADPAQVYERLRARWGNVAPVLLEPGVPAWLVLGHRELVTVLRNEGLYSRDSRNWGLMQDGTVTPGSGVGGVLAPRDGIYYVDGVRHRHLRRLVDDAFESVDEHHLAAITEQWCARALDRVLAKGEADLVSEYARAVPLLVMSTMFGLDADQARAMLGHAQRVFQAQGAAGRESLDAQRGLIVELIESRRADPSDDLVSAMLRHPSAPTDGDMQSAVSATLILGSQYEVAWITHALRLRLADRRFDGRSGGRLSASDTLTQVLGSTPPAPNAGPRFALADTTLGGRAIAAGDAVVPGILGASAESRASGDDIWLETGNLSYLTWGAGPHACPARRPATVIAQVAVSEALRRLGGVALTVPAQTLAASGTLWSSVPQALPVRFEKHRPAR
;
A
#
# COMPACT_ATOMS: atom_id res chain seq x y z
N MET A 1 -36.87 -25.55 -25.16
CA MET A 1 -36.41 -26.21 -23.91
C MET A 1 -35.10 -25.53 -23.51
N THR A 2 -35.19 -24.53 -22.68
CA THR A 2 -34.05 -23.79 -22.13
C THR A 2 -33.56 -24.55 -20.91
N ALA A 3 -32.37 -25.12 -21.00
CA ALA A 3 -31.70 -25.78 -19.87
C ALA A 3 -31.34 -24.69 -18.84
N THR A 4 -32.07 -24.64 -17.77
CA THR A 4 -31.73 -23.88 -16.59
C THR A 4 -30.59 -24.62 -15.90
N THR A 5 -29.35 -24.22 -16.15
CA THR A 5 -28.19 -24.69 -15.40
C THR A 5 -28.28 -24.07 -14.00
N THR A 6 -28.84 -24.81 -13.07
CA THR A 6 -28.78 -24.49 -11.65
C THR A 6 -27.33 -24.66 -11.24
N THR A 7 -26.59 -23.58 -11.23
CA THR A 7 -25.26 -23.56 -10.61
C THR A 7 -25.47 -23.80 -9.12
N GLN A 8 -25.19 -25.01 -8.64
CA GLN A 8 -25.04 -25.27 -7.22
C GLN A 8 -23.96 -24.31 -6.72
N SER A 9 -24.34 -23.39 -5.81
CA SER A 9 -23.41 -22.41 -5.25
C SER A 9 -22.54 -23.16 -4.24
N GLU A 10 -21.37 -23.61 -4.72
CA GLU A 10 -20.36 -24.24 -3.87
C GLU A 10 -19.91 -23.22 -2.80
N ARG A 11 -19.89 -23.65 -1.54
CA ARG A 11 -19.39 -22.82 -0.44
C ARG A 11 -17.88 -22.72 -0.50
N LEU A 12 -17.34 -21.59 -0.11
CA LEU A 12 -15.89 -21.33 -0.12
C LEU A 12 -15.08 -22.44 0.57
N ALA A 13 -15.57 -22.97 1.67
CA ALA A 13 -14.92 -24.05 2.45
C ALA A 13 -14.91 -25.43 1.75
N GLU A 14 -15.73 -25.63 0.70
CA GLU A 14 -15.83 -26.90 -0.03
C GLU A 14 -14.94 -26.93 -1.27
N LEU A 15 -14.33 -25.77 -1.64
CA LEU A 15 -13.51 -25.64 -2.82
C LEU A 15 -12.09 -26.17 -2.58
N ALA A 16 -11.56 -26.91 -3.54
CA ALA A 16 -10.21 -27.49 -3.51
C ALA A 16 -9.28 -26.80 -4.53
N ASP A 17 -7.99 -27.09 -4.42
CA ASP A 17 -6.94 -26.60 -5.34
C ASP A 17 -6.93 -25.07 -5.48
N LEU A 18 -7.04 -24.37 -4.36
CA LEU A 18 -7.05 -22.91 -4.32
C LEU A 18 -5.63 -22.35 -4.47
N THR A 19 -5.50 -21.30 -5.26
CA THR A 19 -4.24 -20.59 -5.45
C THR A 19 -3.90 -19.78 -4.19
N PRO A 20 -2.67 -19.90 -3.64
CA PRO A 20 -2.23 -19.00 -2.57
C PRO A 20 -2.24 -17.54 -3.01
N LEU A 21 -2.86 -16.64 -2.23
CA LEU A 21 -2.92 -15.22 -2.56
C LEU A 21 -1.53 -14.59 -2.70
N ILE A 22 -0.55 -15.07 -1.96
CA ILE A 22 0.83 -14.59 -2.01
C ILE A 22 1.45 -14.68 -3.42
N GLU A 23 0.99 -15.60 -4.27
CA GLU A 23 1.47 -15.70 -5.65
C GLU A 23 1.14 -14.45 -6.47
N THR A 24 0.08 -13.73 -6.14
CA THR A 24 -0.31 -12.49 -6.82
C THR A 24 0.63 -11.33 -6.56
N THR A 25 1.53 -11.44 -5.58
CA THR A 25 2.46 -10.39 -5.15
C THR A 25 3.93 -10.77 -5.25
N THR A 26 4.25 -12.08 -5.30
CA THR A 26 5.63 -12.59 -5.30
C THR A 26 5.99 -13.35 -6.57
N SER A 27 5.03 -13.69 -7.43
CA SER A 27 5.30 -14.32 -8.73
C SER A 27 6.18 -13.40 -9.61
N ALA A 28 6.97 -14.01 -10.49
CA ALA A 28 7.70 -13.29 -11.53
C ALA A 28 6.76 -12.55 -12.50
N ASP A 29 5.56 -13.09 -12.72
CA ASP A 29 4.50 -12.47 -13.52
C ASP A 29 3.16 -12.49 -12.74
N PRO A 30 2.92 -11.49 -11.88
CA PRO A 30 1.67 -11.37 -11.13
C PRO A 30 0.44 -11.25 -12.04
N ALA A 31 0.56 -10.57 -13.19
CA ALA A 31 -0.56 -10.37 -14.11
C ALA A 31 -1.09 -11.73 -14.62
N GLN A 32 -0.20 -12.64 -14.99
CA GLN A 32 -0.58 -13.98 -15.42
C GLN A 32 -1.30 -14.78 -14.32
N VAL A 33 -0.97 -14.56 -13.03
CA VAL A 33 -1.70 -15.19 -11.92
C VAL A 33 -3.15 -14.70 -11.89
N TYR A 34 -3.38 -13.39 -12.01
CA TYR A 34 -4.73 -12.83 -12.05
C TYR A 34 -5.51 -13.28 -13.28
N GLU A 35 -4.86 -13.37 -14.45
CA GLU A 35 -5.49 -13.87 -15.67
C GLU A 35 -5.93 -15.34 -15.55
N ARG A 36 -5.08 -16.22 -15.00
CA ARG A 36 -5.44 -17.63 -14.74
C ARG A 36 -6.62 -17.74 -13.76
N LEU A 37 -6.61 -16.95 -12.69
CA LEU A 37 -7.71 -16.92 -11.72
C LEU A 37 -9.00 -16.46 -12.39
N ARG A 38 -8.96 -15.40 -13.20
CA ARG A 38 -10.13 -14.89 -13.93
C ARG A 38 -10.65 -15.90 -14.96
N ALA A 39 -9.76 -16.54 -15.72
CA ALA A 39 -10.14 -17.53 -16.72
C ALA A 39 -10.86 -18.75 -16.10
N ARG A 40 -10.41 -19.17 -14.89
CA ARG A 40 -11.00 -20.32 -14.19
C ARG A 40 -12.29 -19.96 -13.42
N TRP A 41 -12.31 -18.79 -12.77
CA TRP A 41 -13.31 -18.47 -11.76
C TRP A 41 -14.19 -17.25 -12.09
N GLY A 42 -13.85 -16.46 -13.11
CA GLY A 42 -14.53 -15.21 -13.43
C GLY A 42 -14.07 -14.06 -12.55
N ASN A 43 -14.97 -13.12 -12.27
CA ASN A 43 -14.66 -11.87 -11.57
C ASN A 43 -14.49 -12.00 -10.04
N VAL A 44 -14.80 -13.17 -9.48
CA VAL A 44 -14.62 -13.48 -8.05
C VAL A 44 -14.05 -14.88 -7.94
N ALA A 45 -12.79 -14.98 -7.52
CA ALA A 45 -12.02 -16.20 -7.46
C ALA A 45 -11.74 -16.63 -6.01
N PRO A 46 -11.84 -17.92 -5.67
CA PRO A 46 -11.41 -18.41 -4.38
C PRO A 46 -9.87 -18.51 -4.33
N VAL A 47 -9.29 -18.09 -3.19
CA VAL A 47 -7.84 -18.10 -2.93
C VAL A 47 -7.56 -18.52 -1.49
N LEU A 48 -6.29 -18.79 -1.17
CA LEU A 48 -5.83 -19.03 0.21
C LEU A 48 -5.05 -17.81 0.71
N LEU A 49 -5.43 -17.27 1.84
CA LEU A 49 -4.63 -16.27 2.57
C LEU A 49 -3.39 -16.91 3.22
N GLU A 50 -3.57 -18.09 3.80
CA GLU A 50 -2.56 -19.03 4.30
C GLU A 50 -3.14 -20.46 4.24
N PRO A 51 -2.35 -21.51 4.47
CA PRO A 51 -2.86 -22.88 4.41
C PRO A 51 -4.10 -23.08 5.30
N GLY A 52 -5.19 -23.53 4.68
CA GLY A 52 -6.47 -23.77 5.37
C GLY A 52 -7.31 -22.52 5.64
N VAL A 53 -6.91 -21.33 5.14
CA VAL A 53 -7.64 -20.07 5.33
C VAL A 53 -8.12 -19.52 3.97
N PRO A 54 -9.28 -19.95 3.47
CA PRO A 54 -9.81 -19.51 2.20
C PRO A 54 -10.41 -18.10 2.28
N ALA A 55 -10.40 -17.40 1.14
CA ALA A 55 -11.01 -16.10 0.93
C ALA A 55 -11.48 -15.94 -0.52
N TRP A 56 -12.39 -15.03 -0.77
CA TRP A 56 -12.75 -14.59 -2.11
C TRP A 56 -11.86 -13.44 -2.57
N LEU A 57 -11.23 -13.54 -3.73
CA LEU A 57 -10.48 -12.46 -4.38
C LEU A 57 -11.33 -11.81 -5.48
N VAL A 58 -11.57 -10.52 -5.37
CA VAL A 58 -12.39 -9.76 -6.32
C VAL A 58 -11.52 -9.23 -7.44
N LEU A 59 -11.78 -9.68 -8.67
CA LEU A 59 -11.03 -9.37 -9.88
C LEU A 59 -11.76 -8.42 -10.83
N GLY A 60 -13.11 -8.33 -10.72
CA GLY A 60 -13.92 -7.46 -11.56
C GLY A 60 -14.00 -6.05 -11.02
N HIS A 61 -13.90 -5.04 -11.91
CA HIS A 61 -13.95 -3.63 -11.51
C HIS A 61 -15.28 -3.25 -10.85
N ARG A 62 -16.39 -3.71 -11.40
CA ARG A 62 -17.75 -3.45 -10.88
C ARG A 62 -17.95 -4.07 -9.49
N GLU A 63 -17.53 -5.33 -9.35
CA GLU A 63 -17.60 -6.07 -8.09
C GLU A 63 -16.71 -5.41 -7.04
N LEU A 64 -15.52 -4.95 -7.44
CA LEU A 64 -14.60 -4.26 -6.55
C LEU A 64 -15.18 -2.94 -6.02
N VAL A 65 -15.78 -2.12 -6.90
CA VAL A 65 -16.47 -0.88 -6.48
C VAL A 65 -17.61 -1.19 -5.50
N THR A 66 -18.36 -2.28 -5.76
CA THR A 66 -19.44 -2.72 -4.88
C THR A 66 -18.93 -3.05 -3.48
N VAL A 67 -17.85 -3.84 -3.38
CA VAL A 67 -17.23 -4.23 -2.10
C VAL A 67 -16.66 -3.01 -1.36
N LEU A 68 -15.97 -2.12 -2.06
CA LEU A 68 -15.32 -0.97 -1.44
C LEU A 68 -16.30 0.11 -0.93
N ARG A 69 -17.48 0.24 -1.56
CA ARG A 69 -18.46 1.28 -1.22
C ARG A 69 -19.55 0.83 -0.26
N ASN A 70 -19.77 -0.46 -0.12
CA ASN A 70 -20.88 -0.98 0.68
C ASN A 70 -20.41 -1.55 2.02
N GLU A 71 -20.04 -0.65 2.95
CA GLU A 71 -19.65 -1.04 4.32
C GLU A 71 -20.81 -1.71 5.11
N GLY A 72 -22.04 -1.49 4.71
CA GLY A 72 -23.21 -2.14 5.31
C GLY A 72 -23.34 -3.63 4.96
N LEU A 73 -22.59 -4.13 3.99
CA LEU A 73 -22.55 -5.53 3.60
C LEU A 73 -21.14 -6.14 3.69
N TYR A 74 -20.09 -5.33 3.52
CA TYR A 74 -18.70 -5.76 3.51
C TYR A 74 -17.88 -4.96 4.52
N SER A 75 -17.84 -5.47 5.75
CA SER A 75 -17.22 -4.82 6.91
C SER A 75 -15.69 -4.94 6.89
N ARG A 76 -14.99 -3.94 7.42
CA ARG A 76 -13.54 -4.00 7.72
C ARG A 76 -13.26 -4.70 9.05
N ASP A 77 -14.25 -4.81 9.90
CA ASP A 77 -14.11 -5.36 11.24
C ASP A 77 -14.01 -6.88 11.22
N SER A 78 -12.85 -7.40 11.52
CA SER A 78 -12.58 -8.84 11.55
C SER A 78 -13.31 -9.61 12.65
N ARG A 79 -14.00 -8.92 13.56
CA ARG A 79 -14.99 -9.56 14.47
C ARG A 79 -16.14 -10.23 13.70
N ASN A 80 -16.37 -9.81 12.45
CA ASN A 80 -17.34 -10.39 11.53
C ASN A 80 -16.77 -11.53 10.67
N TRP A 81 -15.51 -11.91 10.84
CA TRP A 81 -14.89 -13.00 10.10
C TRP A 81 -15.27 -14.35 10.70
N GLY A 82 -15.95 -15.20 9.95
CA GLY A 82 -16.44 -16.51 10.41
C GLY A 82 -15.32 -17.40 10.95
N LEU A 83 -14.18 -17.50 10.24
CA LEU A 83 -13.03 -18.31 10.69
C LEU A 83 -12.34 -17.77 11.95
N MET A 84 -12.55 -16.51 12.29
CA MET A 84 -12.07 -15.96 13.57
C MET A 84 -13.08 -16.19 14.68
N GLN A 85 -14.38 -16.18 14.36
CA GLN A 85 -15.45 -16.44 15.32
C GLN A 85 -15.47 -17.91 15.78
N ASP A 86 -15.18 -18.85 14.87
CA ASP A 86 -15.12 -20.29 15.17
C ASP A 86 -13.78 -20.78 15.72
N GLY A 87 -12.78 -19.87 15.79
CA GLY A 87 -11.45 -20.17 16.33
C GLY A 87 -10.49 -20.86 15.36
N THR A 88 -10.86 -21.06 14.09
CA THR A 88 -9.96 -21.58 13.05
C THR A 88 -8.77 -20.64 12.83
N VAL A 89 -9.04 -19.33 12.81
CA VAL A 89 -8.02 -18.27 12.78
C VAL A 89 -7.96 -17.59 14.13
N THR A 90 -6.78 -17.51 14.73
CA THR A 90 -6.58 -16.85 16.03
C THR A 90 -5.74 -15.58 15.89
N PRO A 91 -5.89 -14.59 16.79
CA PRO A 91 -5.07 -13.38 16.78
C PRO A 91 -3.56 -13.62 16.89
N GLY A 92 -3.13 -14.81 17.30
CA GLY A 92 -1.72 -15.20 17.42
C GLY A 92 -1.16 -15.93 16.21
N SER A 93 -1.98 -16.28 15.22
CA SER A 93 -1.57 -17.04 14.03
C SER A 93 -1.37 -16.13 12.83
N GLY A 94 -0.38 -16.41 11.98
CA GLY A 94 -0.15 -15.88 10.64
C GLY A 94 -0.96 -14.64 10.26
N VAL A 95 -1.91 -14.81 9.34
CA VAL A 95 -2.80 -13.75 8.88
C VAL A 95 -3.73 -13.23 10.00
N GLY A 96 -4.08 -14.06 10.95
CA GLY A 96 -4.90 -13.68 12.11
C GLY A 96 -4.23 -12.62 12.98
N GLY A 97 -2.91 -12.66 13.14
CA GLY A 97 -2.15 -11.62 13.86
C GLY A 97 -2.23 -10.25 13.18
N VAL A 98 -2.21 -10.22 11.84
CA VAL A 98 -2.34 -8.98 11.05
C VAL A 98 -3.77 -8.45 11.08
N LEU A 99 -4.75 -9.35 10.97
CA LEU A 99 -6.18 -9.04 10.88
C LEU A 99 -6.90 -9.06 12.26
N ALA A 100 -6.18 -9.24 13.37
CA ALA A 100 -6.76 -9.22 14.69
C ALA A 100 -7.68 -8.00 14.91
N PRO A 101 -8.84 -8.16 15.55
CA PRO A 101 -9.75 -7.06 15.83
C PRO A 101 -9.07 -5.95 16.63
N ARG A 102 -9.23 -4.72 16.17
CA ARG A 102 -8.69 -3.51 16.82
C ARG A 102 -9.69 -2.37 16.69
N ASP A 103 -9.74 -1.50 17.68
CA ASP A 103 -10.47 -0.24 17.57
C ASP A 103 -9.59 0.81 16.92
N GLY A 104 -9.59 0.85 15.59
CA GLY A 104 -8.74 1.76 14.84
C GLY A 104 -9.28 2.06 13.45
N ILE A 105 -8.86 3.17 12.87
CA ILE A 105 -9.35 3.71 11.59
C ILE A 105 -9.36 2.70 10.44
N TYR A 106 -8.43 1.75 10.46
CA TYR A 106 -8.30 0.71 9.43
C TYR A 106 -9.22 -0.49 9.66
N TYR A 107 -9.72 -0.69 10.90
CA TYR A 107 -10.34 -1.92 11.35
C TYR A 107 -11.83 -1.80 11.72
N VAL A 108 -12.39 -0.61 11.68
CA VAL A 108 -13.78 -0.34 12.07
C VAL A 108 -14.56 0.31 10.94
N ASP A 109 -15.89 0.27 11.03
CA ASP A 109 -16.82 0.85 10.05
C ASP A 109 -17.79 1.85 10.70
N GLY A 110 -18.69 2.39 9.90
CA GLY A 110 -19.83 3.18 10.34
C GLY A 110 -19.46 4.45 11.10
N VAL A 111 -20.18 4.73 12.17
CA VAL A 111 -20.03 5.98 12.96
C VAL A 111 -18.63 6.09 13.56
N ARG A 112 -18.08 4.96 14.07
CA ARG A 112 -16.74 4.93 14.67
C ARG A 112 -15.66 5.24 13.65
N HIS A 113 -15.72 4.63 12.47
CA HIS A 113 -14.81 4.92 11.38
C HIS A 113 -14.90 6.39 10.96
N ARG A 114 -16.12 6.93 10.76
CA ARG A 114 -16.30 8.33 10.37
C ARG A 114 -15.74 9.32 11.39
N HIS A 115 -15.81 9.00 12.69
CA HIS A 115 -15.21 9.82 13.74
C HIS A 115 -13.68 9.87 13.59
N LEU A 116 -13.01 8.71 13.50
CA LEU A 116 -11.56 8.61 13.32
C LEU A 116 -11.10 9.18 11.99
N ARG A 117 -11.91 9.01 10.95
CA ARG A 117 -11.59 9.48 9.60
C ARG A 117 -11.54 11.00 9.49
N ARG A 118 -12.46 11.72 10.10
CA ARG A 118 -12.45 13.19 10.12
C ARG A 118 -11.16 13.73 10.71
N LEU A 119 -10.70 13.14 11.82
CA LEU A 119 -9.45 13.51 12.47
C LEU A 119 -8.26 13.48 11.49
N VAL A 120 -8.20 12.46 10.66
CA VAL A 120 -7.13 12.25 9.69
C VAL A 120 -7.31 13.13 8.45
N ASP A 121 -8.54 13.21 7.92
CA ASP A 121 -8.85 14.01 6.73
C ASP A 121 -8.55 15.49 6.97
N ASP A 122 -9.05 16.08 8.09
CA ASP A 122 -8.85 17.49 8.42
C ASP A 122 -7.35 17.80 8.65
N ALA A 123 -6.61 16.87 9.27
CA ALA A 123 -5.17 17.04 9.43
C ALA A 123 -4.43 17.04 8.08
N PHE A 124 -4.76 16.13 7.16
CA PHE A 124 -4.13 16.12 5.83
C PHE A 124 -4.59 17.28 4.92
N GLU A 125 -5.81 17.79 5.09
CA GLU A 125 -6.27 18.98 4.36
C GLU A 125 -5.48 20.24 4.74
N SER A 126 -4.94 20.30 5.97
CA SER A 126 -4.10 21.41 6.42
C SER A 126 -2.66 21.40 5.87
N VAL A 127 -2.24 20.33 5.17
CA VAL A 127 -0.86 20.19 4.68
C VAL A 127 -0.58 21.20 3.57
N ASP A 128 0.43 22.04 3.76
CA ASP A 128 1.00 22.86 2.70
C ASP A 128 1.88 22.00 1.77
N GLU A 129 1.42 21.83 0.53
CA GLU A 129 2.11 21.01 -0.47
C GLU A 129 3.50 21.55 -0.85
N HIS A 130 3.72 22.87 -0.81
CA HIS A 130 5.04 23.46 -1.08
C HIS A 130 6.01 23.16 0.05
N HIS A 131 5.55 23.28 1.29
CA HIS A 131 6.36 22.90 2.46
C HIS A 131 6.69 21.41 2.45
N LEU A 132 5.70 20.57 2.15
CA LEU A 132 5.90 19.12 1.99
C LEU A 132 6.92 18.79 0.89
N ALA A 133 6.83 19.45 -0.25
CA ALA A 133 7.82 19.26 -1.34
C ALA A 133 9.23 19.62 -0.88
N ALA A 134 9.41 20.76 -0.19
CA ALA A 134 10.71 21.19 0.34
C ALA A 134 11.28 20.20 1.38
N ILE A 135 10.46 19.68 2.31
CA ILE A 135 10.87 18.62 3.25
C ILE A 135 11.29 17.36 2.46
N THR A 136 10.52 16.99 1.44
CA THR A 136 10.82 15.80 0.63
C THR A 136 12.14 15.97 -0.12
N GLU A 137 12.38 17.12 -0.74
CA GLU A 137 13.66 17.45 -1.41
C GLU A 137 14.84 17.33 -0.46
N GLN A 138 14.71 17.84 0.76
CA GLN A 138 15.79 17.76 1.77
C GLN A 138 16.12 16.31 2.13
N TRP A 139 15.12 15.46 2.36
CA TRP A 139 15.36 14.05 2.69
C TRP A 139 15.88 13.27 1.49
N CYS A 140 15.41 13.56 0.28
CA CYS A 140 15.97 13.00 -0.95
C CYS A 140 17.44 13.38 -1.11
N ALA A 141 17.79 14.65 -0.91
CA ALA A 141 19.15 15.13 -0.99
C ALA A 141 20.08 14.37 -0.01
N ARG A 142 19.68 14.29 1.26
CA ARG A 142 20.46 13.60 2.30
C ARG A 142 20.63 12.10 2.01
N ALA A 143 19.62 11.43 1.45
CA ALA A 143 19.72 10.03 1.07
C ALA A 143 20.68 9.84 -0.12
N LEU A 144 20.54 10.67 -1.16
CA LEU A 144 21.37 10.59 -2.37
C LEU A 144 22.83 11.00 -2.12
N ASP A 145 23.11 11.98 -1.27
CA ASP A 145 24.48 12.41 -0.94
C ASP A 145 25.32 11.26 -0.39
N ARG A 146 24.71 10.28 0.30
CA ARG A 146 25.40 9.10 0.83
C ARG A 146 25.87 8.14 -0.26
N VAL A 147 25.21 8.13 -1.41
CA VAL A 147 25.49 7.18 -2.49
C VAL A 147 26.24 7.80 -3.66
N LEU A 148 26.14 9.11 -3.88
CA LEU A 148 26.73 9.80 -5.04
C LEU A 148 28.24 9.55 -5.20
N ALA A 149 29.01 9.45 -4.12
CA ALA A 149 30.44 9.17 -4.17
C ALA A 149 30.76 7.72 -4.57
N LYS A 150 29.81 6.78 -4.39
CA LYS A 150 30.01 5.35 -4.70
C LYS A 150 29.93 5.09 -6.20
N GLY A 151 29.05 5.77 -6.94
CA GLY A 151 28.74 5.57 -8.35
C GLY A 151 27.81 4.37 -8.60
N GLU A 152 27.37 3.73 -7.55
CA GLU A 152 26.43 2.62 -7.53
C GLU A 152 25.59 2.66 -6.25
N ALA A 153 24.38 2.13 -6.31
CA ALA A 153 23.48 2.01 -5.15
C ALA A 153 22.40 0.93 -5.40
N ASP A 154 21.81 0.45 -4.33
CA ASP A 154 20.49 -0.17 -4.37
C ASP A 154 19.44 0.88 -3.99
N LEU A 155 18.67 1.34 -4.96
CA LEU A 155 17.68 2.41 -4.72
C LEU A 155 16.49 1.96 -3.85
N VAL A 156 16.29 0.67 -3.62
CA VAL A 156 15.26 0.20 -2.67
C VAL A 156 15.73 0.46 -1.24
N SER A 157 16.87 -0.10 -0.87
CA SER A 157 17.36 -0.08 0.52
C SER A 157 18.00 1.27 0.91
N GLU A 158 18.70 1.93 -0.03
CA GLU A 158 19.46 3.15 0.25
C GLU A 158 18.66 4.44 -0.01
N TYR A 159 17.49 4.36 -0.68
CA TYR A 159 16.70 5.54 -1.03
C TYR A 159 15.19 5.36 -0.76
N ALA A 160 14.50 4.51 -1.53
CA ALA A 160 13.04 4.46 -1.53
C ALA A 160 12.44 4.02 -0.18
N ARG A 161 13.12 3.18 0.61
CA ARG A 161 12.66 2.78 1.96
C ARG A 161 12.81 3.89 2.98
N ALA A 162 13.77 4.80 2.81
CA ALA A 162 14.06 5.83 3.79
C ALA A 162 13.21 7.08 3.59
N VAL A 163 13.12 7.57 2.34
CA VAL A 163 12.55 8.89 2.04
C VAL A 163 11.10 9.04 2.53
N PRO A 164 10.13 8.17 2.18
CA PRO A 164 8.74 8.38 2.60
C PRO A 164 8.58 8.37 4.12
N LEU A 165 9.23 7.44 4.80
CA LEU A 165 9.10 7.34 6.26
C LEU A 165 9.71 8.56 6.96
N LEU A 166 10.86 9.06 6.50
CA LEU A 166 11.51 10.23 7.07
C LEU A 166 10.70 11.50 6.81
N VAL A 167 10.13 11.65 5.62
CA VAL A 167 9.23 12.77 5.30
C VAL A 167 7.99 12.74 6.18
N MET A 168 7.31 11.60 6.24
CA MET A 168 6.11 11.43 7.06
C MET A 168 6.43 11.65 8.55
N SER A 169 7.55 11.09 9.06
CA SER A 169 7.96 11.32 10.44
C SER A 169 8.13 12.80 10.75
N THR A 170 8.76 13.57 9.85
CA THR A 170 8.91 15.01 9.99
C THR A 170 7.55 15.74 10.02
N MET A 171 6.63 15.38 9.11
CA MET A 171 5.29 15.96 9.07
C MET A 171 4.47 15.67 10.32
N PHE A 172 4.66 14.51 10.93
CA PHE A 172 4.02 14.14 12.19
C PHE A 172 4.67 14.78 13.41
N GLY A 173 5.81 15.46 13.25
CA GLY A 173 6.49 16.18 14.31
C GLY A 173 7.58 15.39 15.03
N LEU A 174 8.03 14.24 14.51
CA LEU A 174 9.22 13.56 15.00
C LEU A 174 10.47 14.36 14.63
N ASP A 175 11.38 14.50 15.56
CA ASP A 175 12.69 15.08 15.27
C ASP A 175 13.57 14.13 14.44
N ALA A 176 14.75 14.61 14.03
CA ALA A 176 15.62 13.83 13.14
C ALA A 176 16.15 12.53 13.77
N ASP A 177 16.30 12.48 15.09
CA ASP A 177 16.79 11.29 15.80
C ASP A 177 15.65 10.28 15.97
N GLN A 178 14.48 10.74 16.36
CA GLN A 178 13.26 9.96 16.45
C GLN A 178 12.86 9.38 15.08
N ALA A 179 12.93 10.18 14.01
CA ALA A 179 12.64 9.73 12.65
C ALA A 179 13.63 8.64 12.20
N ARG A 180 14.91 8.76 12.54
CA ARG A 180 15.91 7.71 12.28
C ARG A 180 15.68 6.46 13.11
N ALA A 181 15.28 6.59 14.37
CA ALA A 181 14.91 5.47 15.22
C ALA A 181 13.68 4.74 14.64
N MET A 182 12.64 5.48 14.23
CA MET A 182 11.46 4.94 13.57
C MET A 182 11.81 4.15 12.31
N LEU A 183 12.69 4.70 11.45
CA LEU A 183 13.21 4.00 10.27
C LEU A 183 13.95 2.71 10.64
N GLY A 184 14.81 2.75 11.64
CA GLY A 184 15.55 1.58 12.13
C GLY A 184 14.62 0.48 12.65
N HIS A 185 13.58 0.83 13.39
CA HIS A 185 12.57 -0.13 13.85
C HIS A 185 11.75 -0.68 12.68
N ALA A 186 11.32 0.15 11.73
CA ALA A 186 10.60 -0.30 10.55
C ALA A 186 11.42 -1.31 9.73
N GLN A 187 12.70 -1.05 9.51
CA GLN A 187 13.60 -1.98 8.81
C GLN A 187 13.72 -3.33 9.55
N ARG A 188 13.85 -3.32 10.88
CA ARG A 188 13.90 -4.54 11.69
C ARG A 188 12.60 -5.35 11.65
N VAL A 189 11.44 -4.71 11.64
CA VAL A 189 10.14 -5.39 11.47
C VAL A 189 10.09 -6.19 10.16
N PHE A 190 10.70 -5.66 9.08
CA PHE A 190 10.76 -6.38 7.81
C PHE A 190 11.79 -7.51 7.77
N GLN A 191 12.89 -7.37 8.50
CA GLN A 191 14.01 -8.30 8.46
C GLN A 191 13.89 -9.41 9.51
N ALA A 192 13.27 -9.10 10.65
CA ALA A 192 13.19 -10.00 11.80
C ALA A 192 11.78 -10.62 11.91
N GLN A 193 11.74 -11.95 12.07
CA GLN A 193 10.54 -12.68 12.44
C GLN A 193 10.50 -12.95 13.95
N GLY A 194 9.31 -13.21 14.49
CA GLY A 194 9.16 -13.63 15.89
C GLY A 194 9.36 -12.50 16.92
N ALA A 195 10.13 -12.75 17.96
CA ALA A 195 10.27 -11.85 19.13
C ALA A 195 10.90 -10.49 18.76
N ALA A 196 11.97 -10.47 17.97
CA ALA A 196 12.66 -9.25 17.57
C ALA A 196 11.80 -8.32 16.70
N GLY A 197 10.94 -8.89 15.86
CA GLY A 197 9.95 -8.12 15.10
C GLY A 197 8.90 -7.48 16.03
N ARG A 198 8.41 -8.21 17.02
CA ARG A 198 7.46 -7.68 18.01
C ARG A 198 8.07 -6.55 18.85
N GLU A 199 9.28 -6.74 19.35
CA GLU A 199 10.02 -5.69 20.08
C GLU A 199 10.15 -4.40 19.27
N SER A 200 10.46 -4.53 17.98
CA SER A 200 10.56 -3.36 17.08
C SER A 200 9.20 -2.69 16.83
N LEU A 201 8.10 -3.44 16.76
CA LEU A 201 6.74 -2.88 16.69
C LEU A 201 6.36 -2.14 17.99
N ASP A 202 6.70 -2.70 19.14
CA ASP A 202 6.43 -2.06 20.43
C ASP A 202 7.25 -0.80 20.62
N ALA A 203 8.51 -0.80 20.16
CA ALA A 203 9.35 0.40 20.15
C ALA A 203 8.78 1.50 19.21
N GLN A 204 8.25 1.16 18.04
CA GLN A 204 7.54 2.12 17.18
C GLN A 204 6.33 2.72 17.89
N ARG A 205 5.53 1.90 18.59
CA ARG A 205 4.39 2.38 19.37
C ARG A 205 4.84 3.32 20.49
N GLY A 206 5.92 2.98 21.19
CA GLY A 206 6.52 3.84 22.22
C GLY A 206 6.85 5.23 21.69
N LEU A 207 7.52 5.33 20.54
CA LEU A 207 7.82 6.62 19.90
C LEU A 207 6.56 7.43 19.55
N ILE A 208 5.49 6.75 19.11
CA ILE A 208 4.21 7.41 18.81
C ILE A 208 3.55 7.94 20.09
N VAL A 209 3.56 7.16 21.17
CA VAL A 209 3.02 7.58 22.47
C VAL A 209 3.78 8.80 23.00
N GLU A 210 5.11 8.72 23.03
CA GLU A 210 5.98 9.84 23.46
C GLU A 210 5.74 11.11 22.64
N LEU A 211 5.58 10.97 21.32
CA LEU A 211 5.26 12.08 20.43
C LEU A 211 3.91 12.73 20.80
N ILE A 212 2.85 11.93 20.97
CA ILE A 212 1.52 12.43 21.33
C ILE A 212 1.55 13.16 22.66
N GLU A 213 2.23 12.63 23.68
CA GLU A 213 2.39 13.24 24.99
C GLU A 213 3.18 14.57 24.91
N SER A 214 4.29 14.58 24.17
CA SER A 214 5.11 15.75 23.93
C SER A 214 4.29 16.87 23.27
N ARG A 215 3.52 16.54 22.21
CA ARG A 215 2.70 17.54 21.50
C ARG A 215 1.48 18.01 22.28
N ARG A 216 1.01 17.22 23.24
CA ARG A 216 -0.02 17.68 24.19
C ARG A 216 0.53 18.71 25.16
N ALA A 217 1.78 18.52 25.62
CA ALA A 217 2.46 19.45 26.51
C ALA A 217 2.95 20.73 25.79
N ASP A 218 3.47 20.57 24.58
CA ASP A 218 4.05 21.65 23.76
C ASP A 218 3.61 21.49 22.30
N PRO A 219 2.44 22.05 21.91
CA PRO A 219 1.93 21.98 20.55
C PRO A 219 2.85 22.68 19.53
N SER A 220 2.98 22.08 18.34
CA SER A 220 3.77 22.61 17.23
C SER A 220 2.95 22.69 15.93
N ASP A 221 3.60 23.12 14.86
CA ASP A 221 3.01 23.11 13.51
C ASP A 221 3.26 21.75 12.83
N ASP A 222 2.56 20.73 13.30
CA ASP A 222 2.65 19.36 12.82
C ASP A 222 1.28 18.64 12.84
N LEU A 223 1.20 17.49 12.17
CA LEU A 223 -0.03 16.71 12.03
C LEU A 223 -0.55 16.20 13.39
N VAL A 224 0.33 15.81 14.31
CA VAL A 224 -0.09 15.32 15.63
C VAL A 224 -0.74 16.46 16.42
N SER A 225 -0.13 17.65 16.41
CA SER A 225 -0.71 18.84 17.05
C SER A 225 -2.03 19.27 16.41
N ALA A 226 -2.14 19.16 15.07
CA ALA A 226 -3.40 19.44 14.37
C ALA A 226 -4.51 18.45 14.80
N MET A 227 -4.20 17.16 14.86
CA MET A 227 -5.13 16.12 15.33
C MET A 227 -5.53 16.33 16.79
N LEU A 228 -4.61 16.70 17.68
CA LEU A 228 -4.90 16.95 19.09
C LEU A 228 -5.83 18.16 19.31
N ARG A 229 -5.77 19.15 18.43
CA ARG A 229 -6.67 20.34 18.47
C ARG A 229 -8.03 20.10 17.81
N HIS A 230 -8.24 18.91 17.22
CA HIS A 230 -9.48 18.64 16.49
C HIS A 230 -10.71 18.69 17.41
N PRO A 231 -11.85 19.32 16.97
CA PRO A 231 -13.04 19.53 17.80
C PRO A 231 -13.70 18.24 18.32
N SER A 232 -13.41 17.09 17.71
CA SER A 232 -13.92 15.78 18.18
C SER A 232 -13.30 15.33 19.51
N ALA A 233 -12.29 16.03 20.04
CA ALA A 233 -11.58 15.68 21.27
C ALA A 233 -11.13 14.21 21.29
N PRO A 234 -10.17 13.80 20.41
CA PRO A 234 -9.77 12.41 20.27
C PRO A 234 -9.17 11.85 21.56
N THR A 235 -9.46 10.58 21.86
CA THR A 235 -8.82 9.85 22.94
C THR A 235 -7.39 9.48 22.58
N ASP A 236 -6.58 9.04 23.54
CA ASP A 236 -5.23 8.54 23.30
C ASP A 236 -5.23 7.35 22.35
N GLY A 237 -6.20 6.45 22.46
CA GLY A 237 -6.39 5.32 21.54
C GLY A 237 -6.70 5.77 20.12
N ASP A 238 -7.52 6.82 19.95
CA ASP A 238 -7.82 7.42 18.64
C ASP A 238 -6.56 7.99 18.00
N MET A 239 -5.78 8.75 18.77
CA MET A 239 -4.52 9.35 18.32
C MET A 239 -3.50 8.28 17.92
N GLN A 240 -3.25 7.29 18.79
CA GLN A 240 -2.32 6.20 18.50
C GLN A 240 -2.72 5.42 17.24
N SER A 241 -4.02 5.13 17.09
CA SER A 241 -4.54 4.45 15.90
C SER A 241 -4.37 5.28 14.64
N ALA A 242 -4.74 6.57 14.67
CA ALA A 242 -4.65 7.46 13.52
C ALA A 242 -3.19 7.66 13.07
N VAL A 243 -2.28 7.96 14.01
CA VAL A 243 -0.86 8.17 13.73
C VAL A 243 -0.20 6.88 13.23
N SER A 244 -0.43 5.74 13.89
CA SER A 244 0.15 4.45 13.47
C SER A 244 -0.29 4.05 12.07
N ALA A 245 -1.58 4.15 11.77
CA ALA A 245 -2.13 3.77 10.46
C ALA A 245 -1.59 4.66 9.34
N THR A 246 -1.51 5.96 9.55
CA THR A 246 -1.10 6.91 8.51
C THR A 246 0.42 6.97 8.34
N LEU A 247 1.19 6.99 9.40
CA LEU A 247 2.65 7.06 9.36
C LEU A 247 3.27 5.74 8.88
N ILE A 248 2.86 4.61 9.46
CA ILE A 248 3.52 3.32 9.20
C ILE A 248 2.99 2.70 7.91
N LEU A 249 1.66 2.50 7.79
CA LEU A 249 1.09 1.87 6.59
C LEU A 249 1.23 2.76 5.35
N GLY A 250 1.05 4.08 5.49
CA GLY A 250 1.20 5.03 4.40
C GLY A 250 2.58 4.96 3.78
N SER A 251 3.64 5.05 4.59
CA SER A 251 5.02 5.01 4.11
C SER A 251 5.38 3.72 3.39
N GLN A 252 4.78 2.57 3.74
CA GLN A 252 5.03 1.30 3.08
C GLN A 252 4.58 1.27 1.62
N TYR A 253 3.38 1.76 1.35
CA TYR A 253 2.86 1.83 -0.02
C TYR A 253 3.60 2.87 -0.86
N GLU A 254 4.07 3.94 -0.25
CA GLU A 254 4.95 4.92 -0.89
C GLU A 254 6.27 4.31 -1.37
N VAL A 255 6.91 3.48 -0.55
CA VAL A 255 8.13 2.73 -0.94
C VAL A 255 7.89 1.93 -2.21
N ALA A 256 6.79 1.18 -2.27
CA ALA A 256 6.46 0.39 -3.45
C ALA A 256 6.20 1.28 -4.67
N TRP A 257 5.47 2.38 -4.51
CA TRP A 257 5.14 3.29 -5.60
C TRP A 257 6.38 3.95 -6.21
N ILE A 258 7.23 4.53 -5.37
CA ILE A 258 8.49 5.15 -5.80
C ILE A 258 9.41 4.12 -6.48
N THR A 259 9.55 2.92 -5.88
CA THR A 259 10.41 1.86 -6.43
C THR A 259 9.92 1.39 -7.80
N HIS A 260 8.62 1.14 -7.97
CA HIS A 260 8.06 0.72 -9.25
C HIS A 260 8.16 1.83 -10.30
N ALA A 261 8.00 3.11 -9.91
CA ALA A 261 8.17 4.23 -10.81
C ALA A 261 9.63 4.38 -11.28
N LEU A 262 10.60 4.27 -10.38
CA LEU A 262 12.02 4.26 -10.73
C LEU A 262 12.37 3.06 -11.62
N ARG A 263 11.89 1.86 -11.30
CA ARG A 263 12.07 0.67 -12.13
C ARG A 263 11.54 0.89 -13.54
N LEU A 264 10.33 1.42 -13.68
CA LEU A 264 9.71 1.68 -14.98
C LEU A 264 10.50 2.71 -15.79
N ARG A 265 10.93 3.80 -15.15
CA ARG A 265 11.77 4.85 -15.78
C ARG A 265 13.12 4.31 -16.26
N LEU A 266 13.70 3.37 -15.56
CA LEU A 266 15.02 2.82 -15.89
C LEU A 266 14.96 1.63 -16.85
N ALA A 267 13.80 0.95 -16.95
CA ALA A 267 13.62 -0.23 -17.77
C ALA A 267 12.99 0.06 -19.15
N ASP A 268 12.15 1.07 -19.24
CA ASP A 268 11.34 1.34 -20.44
C ASP A 268 11.72 2.68 -21.09
N ARG A 269 12.20 2.58 -22.33
CA ARG A 269 12.65 3.75 -23.11
C ARG A 269 11.55 4.80 -23.35
N ARG A 270 10.28 4.42 -23.29
CA ARG A 270 9.15 5.36 -23.44
C ARG A 270 9.08 6.36 -22.29
N PHE A 271 9.56 5.96 -21.11
CA PHE A 271 9.65 6.78 -19.90
C PHE A 271 11.04 7.36 -19.69
N ASP A 272 12.05 6.98 -20.48
CA ASP A 272 13.41 7.51 -20.38
C ASP A 272 13.49 8.90 -21.05
N GLY A 273 13.50 9.94 -20.25
CA GLY A 273 13.61 11.33 -20.74
C GLY A 273 14.87 11.65 -21.53
N ARG A 274 15.91 10.80 -21.48
CA ARG A 274 17.17 10.96 -22.23
C ARG A 274 17.10 10.40 -23.64
N SER A 275 16.32 9.37 -23.85
CA SER A 275 16.12 8.73 -25.15
C SER A 275 14.99 9.37 -25.96
N GLY A 276 14.53 10.59 -25.58
CA GLY A 276 13.43 11.28 -26.24
C GLY A 276 12.05 10.78 -25.80
N GLY A 277 11.97 10.04 -24.70
CA GLY A 277 10.71 9.65 -24.06
C GLY A 277 9.91 10.90 -23.67
N ARG A 278 8.60 10.91 -24.02
CA ARG A 278 7.72 12.07 -23.82
C ARG A 278 6.98 12.03 -22.47
N LEU A 279 7.07 10.90 -21.74
CA LEU A 279 6.32 10.70 -20.52
C LEU A 279 7.05 11.30 -19.32
N SER A 280 6.33 12.08 -18.54
CA SER A 280 6.82 12.75 -17.33
C SER A 280 6.97 11.77 -16.13
N ALA A 281 7.53 12.25 -15.02
CA ALA A 281 7.51 11.52 -13.77
C ALA A 281 6.07 11.29 -13.27
N SER A 282 5.19 12.27 -13.47
CA SER A 282 3.76 12.16 -13.13
C SER A 282 3.06 11.08 -13.95
N ASP A 283 3.31 11.01 -15.27
CA ASP A 283 2.76 9.96 -16.13
C ASP A 283 3.25 8.58 -15.71
N THR A 284 4.54 8.48 -15.36
CA THR A 284 5.14 7.24 -14.85
C THR A 284 4.46 6.78 -13.55
N LEU A 285 4.26 7.70 -12.62
CA LEU A 285 3.59 7.40 -11.35
C LEU A 285 2.13 6.98 -11.57
N THR A 286 1.42 7.65 -12.48
CA THR A 286 0.05 7.29 -12.86
C THR A 286 0.01 5.90 -13.50
N GLN A 287 0.94 5.61 -14.40
CA GLN A 287 1.05 4.29 -15.04
C GLN A 287 1.26 3.18 -14.00
N VAL A 288 2.11 3.40 -13.00
CA VAL A 288 2.33 2.43 -11.92
C VAL A 288 1.04 2.15 -11.15
N LEU A 289 0.24 3.17 -10.83
CA LEU A 289 -1.03 2.97 -10.11
C LEU A 289 -2.01 2.06 -10.87
N GLY A 290 -1.99 2.08 -12.19
CA GLY A 290 -2.82 1.21 -13.01
C GLY A 290 -2.21 -0.18 -13.27
N SER A 291 -0.88 -0.27 -13.48
CA SER A 291 -0.22 -1.48 -14.00
C SER A 291 0.51 -2.31 -12.93
N THR A 292 1.03 -1.66 -11.93
CA THR A 292 1.82 -2.29 -10.85
C THR A 292 1.53 -1.58 -9.53
N PRO A 293 0.25 -1.55 -9.08
CA PRO A 293 -0.13 -0.76 -7.93
C PRO A 293 0.67 -1.15 -6.68
N PRO A 294 0.99 -0.18 -5.80
CA PRO A 294 1.68 -0.42 -4.54
C PRO A 294 1.00 -1.47 -3.67
N ALA A 295 -0.33 -1.52 -3.74
CA ALA A 295 -1.18 -2.53 -3.12
C ALA A 295 -1.92 -3.31 -4.22
N PRO A 296 -1.35 -4.41 -4.76
CA PRO A 296 -2.04 -5.28 -5.71
C PRO A 296 -3.33 -5.87 -5.14
N ASN A 297 -3.37 -6.10 -3.84
CA ASN A 297 -4.54 -6.49 -3.07
C ASN A 297 -4.70 -5.55 -1.87
N ALA A 298 -5.94 -5.16 -1.54
CA ALA A 298 -6.21 -4.45 -0.29
C ALA A 298 -6.64 -5.44 0.80
N GLY A 299 -6.51 -5.02 2.06
CA GLY A 299 -6.94 -5.85 3.18
C GLY A 299 -8.43 -6.23 3.10
N PRO A 300 -8.79 -7.42 3.58
CA PRO A 300 -10.10 -8.03 3.33
C PRO A 300 -11.25 -7.21 3.92
N ARG A 301 -12.43 -7.48 3.38
CA ARG A 301 -13.73 -7.18 3.95
C ARG A 301 -14.36 -8.49 4.41
N PHE A 302 -15.29 -8.42 5.33
CA PHE A 302 -16.02 -9.57 5.85
C PHE A 302 -17.50 -9.39 5.56
N ALA A 303 -18.11 -10.39 4.90
CA ALA A 303 -19.52 -10.33 4.53
C ALA A 303 -20.40 -10.37 5.78
N LEU A 304 -21.32 -9.39 5.92
CA LEU A 304 -22.23 -9.30 7.05
C LEU A 304 -23.51 -10.15 6.88
N ALA A 305 -23.79 -10.56 5.65
CA ALA A 305 -24.95 -11.40 5.31
C ALA A 305 -24.66 -12.22 4.06
N ASP A 306 -25.40 -13.29 3.87
CA ASP A 306 -25.39 -14.06 2.63
C ASP A 306 -25.74 -13.16 1.45
N THR A 307 -24.95 -13.23 0.38
CA THR A 307 -25.11 -12.38 -0.80
C THR A 307 -24.54 -13.04 -2.05
N THR A 308 -24.69 -12.37 -3.18
CA THR A 308 -24.09 -12.79 -4.46
C THR A 308 -23.16 -11.69 -4.96
N LEU A 309 -21.94 -12.06 -5.37
CA LEU A 309 -20.95 -11.15 -5.95
C LEU A 309 -20.31 -11.81 -7.18
N GLY A 310 -20.40 -11.18 -8.36
CA GLY A 310 -19.84 -11.72 -9.59
C GLY A 310 -20.35 -13.12 -9.95
N GLY A 311 -21.61 -13.45 -9.59
CA GLY A 311 -22.21 -14.77 -9.79
C GLY A 311 -21.81 -15.83 -8.75
N ARG A 312 -21.02 -15.48 -7.73
CA ARG A 312 -20.64 -16.36 -6.61
C ARG A 312 -21.53 -16.11 -5.39
N ALA A 313 -21.94 -17.18 -4.72
CA ALA A 313 -22.55 -17.06 -3.40
C ALA A 313 -21.48 -16.79 -2.36
N ILE A 314 -21.63 -15.69 -1.66
CA ILE A 314 -20.78 -15.26 -0.56
C ILE A 314 -21.56 -15.46 0.72
N ALA A 315 -21.06 -16.27 1.63
CA ALA A 315 -21.71 -16.51 2.91
C ALA A 315 -21.39 -15.41 3.93
N ALA A 316 -22.31 -15.18 4.87
CA ALA A 316 -22.01 -14.35 6.03
C ALA A 316 -20.75 -14.86 6.74
N GLY A 317 -19.82 -13.97 7.07
CA GLY A 317 -18.53 -14.30 7.66
C GLY A 317 -17.41 -14.59 6.65
N ASP A 318 -17.68 -14.72 5.34
CA ASP A 318 -16.63 -14.91 4.34
C ASP A 318 -15.71 -13.69 4.25
N ALA A 319 -14.41 -13.96 4.12
CA ALA A 319 -13.42 -12.94 3.78
C ALA A 319 -13.42 -12.64 2.28
N VAL A 320 -13.52 -11.36 1.92
CA VAL A 320 -13.56 -10.85 0.54
C VAL A 320 -12.40 -9.88 0.34
N VAL A 321 -11.40 -10.28 -0.44
CA VAL A 321 -10.19 -9.51 -0.70
C VAL A 321 -10.35 -8.64 -1.93
N PRO A 322 -10.20 -7.31 -1.83
CA PRO A 322 -10.18 -6.43 -2.97
C PRO A 322 -8.91 -6.62 -3.82
N GLY A 323 -9.00 -7.20 -5.01
CA GLY A 323 -7.91 -7.43 -5.95
C GLY A 323 -7.73 -6.22 -6.87
N ILE A 324 -6.99 -5.22 -6.41
CA ILE A 324 -6.82 -3.93 -7.12
C ILE A 324 -6.18 -4.11 -8.50
N LEU A 325 -5.09 -4.89 -8.57
CA LEU A 325 -4.41 -5.15 -9.83
C LEU A 325 -5.30 -5.96 -10.79
N GLY A 326 -6.00 -6.96 -10.26
CA GLY A 326 -6.94 -7.76 -11.06
C GLY A 326 -8.01 -6.90 -11.71
N ALA A 327 -8.67 -6.03 -10.94
CA ALA A 327 -9.71 -5.13 -11.45
C ALA A 327 -9.17 -4.08 -12.44
N SER A 328 -7.94 -3.59 -12.24
CA SER A 328 -7.28 -2.66 -13.16
C SER A 328 -6.98 -3.32 -14.51
N ALA A 329 -6.66 -4.62 -14.54
CA ALA A 329 -6.41 -5.35 -15.79
C ALA A 329 -7.65 -5.48 -16.67
N GLU A 330 -8.85 -5.59 -16.07
CA GLU A 330 -10.11 -5.62 -16.82
C GLU A 330 -10.34 -4.33 -17.61
N SER A 331 -10.07 -3.18 -17.02
CA SER A 331 -10.26 -1.88 -17.68
C SER A 331 -9.23 -1.61 -18.79
N ARG A 332 -8.11 -2.34 -18.83
CA ARG A 332 -7.03 -2.21 -19.82
C ARG A 332 -7.15 -3.14 -21.02
N ALA A 333 -8.03 -4.13 -20.97
CA ALA A 333 -8.15 -5.18 -21.99
C ALA A 333 -8.52 -4.70 -23.42
N SER A 334 -8.56 -3.38 -23.68
CA SER A 334 -9.06 -2.81 -24.92
C SER A 334 -7.99 -2.27 -25.88
N GLY A 335 -6.69 -2.38 -25.58
CA GLY A 335 -5.66 -1.93 -26.54
C GLY A 335 -4.24 -1.79 -25.99
N ASP A 336 -3.25 -2.05 -26.85
CA ASP A 336 -1.82 -1.93 -26.58
C ASP A 336 -1.30 -0.47 -26.55
N ASP A 337 -2.17 0.54 -26.66
CA ASP A 337 -1.75 1.93 -26.71
C ASP A 337 -1.58 2.52 -25.31
N ILE A 338 -0.33 2.63 -24.88
CA ILE A 338 0.05 3.21 -23.59
C ILE A 338 -0.44 4.65 -23.41
N TRP A 339 -0.68 5.39 -24.51
CA TRP A 339 -1.22 6.75 -24.43
C TRP A 339 -2.68 6.77 -24.02
N LEU A 340 -3.45 5.76 -24.42
CA LEU A 340 -4.82 5.54 -23.91
C LEU A 340 -4.78 5.12 -22.45
N GLU A 341 -3.77 4.34 -22.04
CA GLU A 341 -3.58 3.91 -20.65
C GLU A 341 -3.21 5.07 -19.71
N THR A 342 -2.31 5.98 -20.12
CA THR A 342 -1.90 7.12 -19.27
C THR A 342 -3.03 8.12 -19.00
N GLY A 343 -4.03 8.19 -19.89
CA GLY A 343 -5.25 8.97 -19.68
C GLY A 343 -6.32 8.26 -18.83
N ASN A 344 -6.18 6.96 -18.59
CA ASN A 344 -7.14 6.17 -17.84
C ASN A 344 -6.91 6.29 -16.34
N LEU A 345 -7.75 7.06 -15.65
CA LEU A 345 -7.74 7.26 -14.21
C LEU A 345 -8.75 6.37 -13.46
N SER A 346 -9.28 5.32 -14.10
CA SER A 346 -10.27 4.43 -13.50
C SER A 346 -9.71 3.39 -12.51
N TYR A 347 -8.39 3.43 -12.25
CA TYR A 347 -7.76 2.55 -11.27
C TYR A 347 -8.28 2.82 -9.84
N LEU A 348 -8.40 1.75 -9.06
CA LEU A 348 -8.92 1.79 -7.69
C LEU A 348 -7.82 1.68 -6.62
N THR A 349 -6.59 2.05 -6.96
CA THR A 349 -5.42 1.97 -6.07
C THR A 349 -5.58 2.82 -4.81
N TRP A 350 -6.26 3.94 -4.91
CA TRP A 350 -6.61 4.78 -3.75
C TRP A 350 -7.83 4.27 -2.98
N GLY A 351 -8.38 3.13 -3.36
CA GLY A 351 -9.65 2.64 -2.84
C GLY A 351 -10.85 3.43 -3.33
N ALA A 352 -12.02 3.13 -2.78
CA ALA A 352 -13.28 3.85 -3.00
C ALA A 352 -14.16 3.77 -1.74
N GLY A 353 -15.15 4.67 -1.65
CA GLY A 353 -16.06 4.72 -0.51
C GLY A 353 -15.41 5.24 0.77
N PRO A 354 -15.97 4.89 1.94
CA PRO A 354 -15.55 5.45 3.22
C PRO A 354 -14.07 5.26 3.55
N HIS A 355 -13.50 4.11 3.16
CA HIS A 355 -12.10 3.77 3.39
C HIS A 355 -11.16 4.12 2.23
N ALA A 356 -11.54 5.03 1.33
CA ALA A 356 -10.61 5.56 0.34
C ALA A 356 -9.40 6.23 1.02
N CYS A 357 -8.22 6.20 0.39
CA CYS A 357 -7.00 6.75 0.98
C CYS A 357 -7.15 8.24 1.35
N PRO A 358 -6.92 8.63 2.61
CA PRO A 358 -6.99 10.03 3.04
C PRO A 358 -5.79 10.85 2.57
N ALA A 359 -4.66 10.19 2.30
CA ALA A 359 -3.37 10.83 2.04
C ALA A 359 -3.03 10.91 0.54
N ARG A 360 -4.02 10.85 -0.37
CA ARG A 360 -3.76 10.83 -1.82
C ARG A 360 -2.92 12.03 -2.29
N ARG A 361 -3.25 13.24 -1.82
CA ARG A 361 -2.54 14.47 -2.23
C ARG A 361 -1.10 14.50 -1.69
N PRO A 362 -0.84 14.39 -0.37
CA PRO A 362 0.53 14.39 0.14
C PRO A 362 1.36 13.22 -0.41
N ALA A 363 0.79 12.02 -0.54
CA ALA A 363 1.48 10.89 -1.17
C ALA A 363 1.93 11.19 -2.62
N THR A 364 1.07 11.86 -3.39
CA THR A 364 1.44 12.25 -4.77
C THR A 364 2.62 13.22 -4.79
N VAL A 365 2.64 14.21 -3.90
CA VAL A 365 3.74 15.18 -3.78
C VAL A 365 5.05 14.47 -3.44
N ILE A 366 5.02 13.62 -2.40
CA ILE A 366 6.22 12.87 -1.95
C ILE A 366 6.76 12.00 -3.09
N ALA A 367 5.91 11.21 -3.76
CA ALA A 367 6.34 10.32 -4.83
C ALA A 367 6.89 11.09 -6.04
N GLN A 368 6.26 12.20 -6.44
CA GLN A 368 6.72 13.04 -7.56
C GLN A 368 8.10 13.65 -7.28
N VAL A 369 8.28 14.22 -6.10
CA VAL A 369 9.56 14.81 -5.71
C VAL A 369 10.64 13.72 -5.61
N ALA A 370 10.34 12.60 -4.94
CA ALA A 370 11.31 11.54 -4.77
C ALA A 370 11.78 10.94 -6.10
N VAL A 371 10.88 10.65 -7.03
CA VAL A 371 11.25 10.13 -8.35
C VAL A 371 12.04 11.18 -9.14
N SER A 372 11.60 12.43 -9.15
CA SER A 372 12.26 13.52 -9.89
C SER A 372 13.68 13.79 -9.35
N GLU A 373 13.85 13.85 -8.04
CA GLU A 373 15.16 14.09 -7.40
C GLU A 373 16.16 12.95 -7.66
N ALA A 374 15.72 11.69 -7.58
CA ALA A 374 16.57 10.56 -7.90
C ALA A 374 17.08 10.64 -9.35
N LEU A 375 16.20 10.86 -10.30
CA LEU A 375 16.55 10.94 -11.73
C LEU A 375 17.41 12.17 -12.06
N ARG A 376 17.16 13.30 -11.40
CA ARG A 376 17.90 14.54 -11.61
C ARG A 376 19.34 14.46 -11.05
N ARG A 377 19.49 13.87 -9.86
CA ARG A 377 20.79 13.87 -9.15
C ARG A 377 21.70 12.69 -9.53
N LEU A 378 21.13 11.55 -9.91
CA LEU A 378 21.89 10.39 -10.36
C LEU A 378 22.18 10.50 -11.87
N GLY A 379 23.19 11.27 -12.23
CA GLY A 379 23.62 11.45 -13.62
C GLY A 379 23.94 10.12 -14.29
N GLY A 380 23.39 9.87 -15.50
CA GLY A 380 23.67 8.63 -16.21
C GLY A 380 23.11 7.36 -15.56
N VAL A 381 22.15 7.46 -14.61
CA VAL A 381 21.63 6.29 -13.89
C VAL A 381 21.07 5.21 -14.83
N ALA A 382 21.46 3.97 -14.60
CA ALA A 382 21.00 2.80 -15.34
C ALA A 382 20.98 1.57 -14.42
N LEU A 383 20.07 0.65 -14.70
CA LEU A 383 20.05 -0.66 -14.02
C LEU A 383 21.35 -1.42 -14.30
N THR A 384 21.86 -2.14 -13.31
CA THR A 384 23.02 -3.03 -13.47
C THR A 384 22.63 -4.44 -13.90
N VAL A 385 21.33 -4.76 -13.83
CA VAL A 385 20.75 -6.05 -14.23
C VAL A 385 19.50 -5.80 -15.08
N PRO A 386 19.09 -6.75 -15.92
CA PRO A 386 17.82 -6.65 -16.66
C PRO A 386 16.63 -6.54 -15.69
N ALA A 387 15.70 -5.63 -15.98
CA ALA A 387 14.54 -5.37 -15.10
C ALA A 387 13.66 -6.62 -14.85
N GLN A 388 13.66 -7.57 -15.79
CA GLN A 388 12.89 -8.82 -15.71
C GLN A 388 13.49 -9.81 -14.70
N THR A 389 14.77 -9.64 -14.32
CA THR A 389 15.44 -10.51 -13.34
C THR A 389 15.32 -10.01 -11.91
N LEU A 390 14.69 -8.84 -11.69
CA LEU A 390 14.47 -8.29 -10.38
C LEU A 390 13.42 -9.12 -9.63
N ALA A 391 13.86 -9.81 -8.58
CA ALA A 391 12.96 -10.57 -7.72
C ALA A 391 12.02 -9.64 -6.96
N ALA A 392 10.75 -10.05 -6.83
CA ALA A 392 9.79 -9.37 -6.00
C ALA A 392 9.90 -9.83 -4.53
N SER A 393 9.73 -8.89 -3.62
CA SER A 393 9.44 -9.13 -2.21
C SER A 393 8.01 -8.65 -1.95
N GLY A 394 7.19 -9.47 -1.32
CA GLY A 394 5.79 -9.10 -1.12
C GLY A 394 5.22 -9.67 0.16
N THR A 395 4.10 -9.07 0.55
CA THR A 395 3.14 -9.61 1.51
C THR A 395 1.88 -10.00 0.74
N LEU A 396 0.84 -10.46 1.40
CA LEU A 396 -0.47 -10.68 0.75
C LEU A 396 -1.02 -9.39 0.09
N TRP A 397 -0.58 -8.22 0.56
CA TRP A 397 -1.16 -6.92 0.24
C TRP A 397 -0.27 -6.01 -0.60
N SER A 398 1.04 -6.19 -0.56
CA SER A 398 2.01 -5.31 -1.23
C SER A 398 3.04 -6.11 -2.00
N SER A 399 3.59 -5.51 -3.05
CA SER A 399 4.71 -6.04 -3.82
C SER A 399 5.71 -4.93 -4.08
N VAL A 400 7.00 -5.22 -3.89
CA VAL A 400 8.10 -4.30 -4.18
C VAL A 400 9.29 -5.11 -4.66
N PRO A 401 10.11 -4.63 -5.61
CA PRO A 401 11.38 -5.28 -5.94
C PRO A 401 12.25 -5.42 -4.70
N GLN A 402 12.89 -6.58 -4.51
CA GLN A 402 13.81 -6.81 -3.38
C GLN A 402 14.96 -5.82 -3.38
N ALA A 403 15.48 -5.51 -4.58
CA ALA A 403 16.53 -4.54 -4.83
C ALA A 403 16.29 -3.83 -6.17
N LEU A 404 16.84 -2.64 -6.32
CA LEU A 404 16.89 -1.90 -7.57
C LEU A 404 18.35 -1.42 -7.77
N PRO A 405 19.26 -2.33 -8.17
CA PRO A 405 20.68 -2.01 -8.28
C PRO A 405 20.94 -1.15 -9.50
N VAL A 406 21.56 -0.02 -9.27
CA VAL A 406 21.89 0.98 -10.32
C VAL A 406 23.35 1.36 -10.29
N ARG A 407 23.84 1.82 -11.45
CA ARG A 407 25.09 2.56 -11.60
C ARG A 407 24.79 3.96 -12.13
N PHE A 408 25.64 4.93 -11.79
CA PHE A 408 25.51 6.32 -12.22
C PHE A 408 26.86 7.01 -12.21
N GLU A 409 26.93 8.23 -12.76
CA GLU A 409 28.17 9.02 -12.77
C GLU A 409 28.54 9.45 -11.35
N LYS A 410 29.80 9.18 -10.95
CA LYS A 410 30.30 9.61 -9.64
C LYS A 410 30.36 11.12 -9.57
N HIS A 411 29.68 11.70 -8.60
CA HIS A 411 29.90 13.11 -8.29
C HIS A 411 31.13 13.23 -7.38
N ARG A 412 32.16 13.95 -7.84
CA ARG A 412 33.24 14.41 -6.94
C ARG A 412 32.63 15.51 -6.09
N PRO A 413 32.73 15.44 -4.74
CA PRO A 413 32.37 16.59 -3.92
C PRO A 413 33.22 17.79 -4.37
N ALA A 414 32.58 18.93 -4.58
CA ALA A 414 33.29 20.17 -4.79
C ALA A 414 34.25 20.38 -3.58
N ARG A 415 35.56 20.56 -3.87
CA ARG A 415 36.57 20.81 -2.85
C ARG A 415 36.30 22.15 -2.17
#